data_8f3b0ed7921c51791ac483dfca44d149
#
_entry.id   8f3b0ed7921c51791ac483dfca44d149
#
_cell.length_a   1.000
_cell.length_b   1.000
_cell.length_c   1.000
_cell.angle_alpha   90.00
_cell.angle_beta   90.00
_cell.angle_gamma   90.00
#
_symmetry.space_group_name_H-M   'P 1'
#
loop_
_entity.id
_entity.type
_entity.pdbx_description
1 polymer ?
#
loop_
_entity_poly.entity_id
_entity_poly.type
_entity_poly.pdbx_seq_one_letter_code
_entity_poly.pdbx_strand_id
1 'polypeptide(L)'
;MNNDALKISNLYDLNETIAAKVFEDCTYPWEVLAKIGDFIVELGNALPEDEYEKRGENIWVHRTANVFPSAYIAGPAIIGKDAEVRHCAFIRGKAIVGEGAVVGNSTELKNVILFNKVQVPHYNYVGDSILGFKAHMGAGSITSNVKSDKKLITIKGPDGNIDTGIKKIGAFLGDNV
;
A
#
# COMPACT_ATOMS: atom_id res chain seq x y z
N MET A 1 -24.40 -4.70 -16.91
CA MET A 1 -23.41 -3.83 -16.26
C MET A 1 -22.74 -4.69 -15.21
N ASN A 2 -21.45 -4.61 -15.11
CA ASN A 2 -20.66 -5.64 -14.44
C ASN A 2 -19.79 -4.89 -13.43
N ASN A 3 -19.64 -5.33 -12.19
CA ASN A 3 -18.75 -4.74 -11.19
C ASN A 3 -17.28 -4.69 -11.67
N ASP A 4 -17.07 -4.75 -12.98
CA ASP A 4 -15.75 -4.73 -13.64
C ASP A 4 -14.93 -3.49 -13.27
N ALA A 5 -15.57 -2.34 -13.10
CA ALA A 5 -14.89 -1.11 -12.68
C ALA A 5 -14.16 -1.24 -11.33
N LEU A 6 -14.52 -2.24 -10.52
CA LEU A 6 -13.91 -2.49 -9.22
C LEU A 6 -12.80 -3.55 -9.26
N LYS A 7 -12.59 -4.18 -10.42
CA LYS A 7 -11.57 -5.22 -10.58
C LYS A 7 -10.17 -4.64 -10.63
N ILE A 8 -9.21 -5.41 -10.15
CA ILE A 8 -7.77 -5.10 -10.21
C ILE A 8 -7.36 -4.71 -11.63
N SER A 9 -7.77 -5.47 -12.63
CA SER A 9 -7.42 -5.23 -14.04
C SER A 9 -7.91 -3.89 -14.62
N ASN A 10 -8.88 -3.25 -13.99
CA ASN A 10 -9.41 -1.96 -14.42
C ASN A 10 -8.93 -0.79 -13.55
N LEU A 11 -8.36 -1.09 -12.40
CA LEU A 11 -7.87 -0.09 -11.47
C LEU A 11 -6.35 0.12 -11.59
N TYR A 12 -5.58 -0.94 -11.90
CA TYR A 12 -4.13 -0.92 -11.73
C TYR A 12 -3.38 -1.49 -12.94
N ASP A 13 -2.33 -0.80 -13.35
CA ASP A 13 -1.26 -1.37 -14.17
C ASP A 13 -0.26 -2.09 -13.25
N LEU A 14 -0.29 -3.40 -13.24
CA LEU A 14 0.59 -4.21 -12.39
C LEU A 14 2.07 -4.16 -12.79
N ASN A 15 2.43 -3.57 -13.94
CA ASN A 15 3.83 -3.29 -14.28
C ASN A 15 4.41 -2.14 -13.45
N GLU A 16 3.55 -1.35 -12.81
CA GLU A 16 3.93 -0.19 -12.00
C GLU A 16 4.04 -0.53 -10.50
N THR A 17 4.33 -1.78 -10.18
CA THR A 17 4.57 -2.21 -8.80
C THR A 17 5.47 -3.44 -8.73
N ILE A 18 6.36 -3.48 -7.75
CA ILE A 18 7.12 -4.68 -7.39
C ILE A 18 6.22 -5.79 -6.82
N ALA A 19 5.01 -5.43 -6.42
CA ALA A 19 4.07 -6.32 -5.75
C ALA A 19 3.13 -7.08 -6.71
N ALA A 20 3.35 -7.05 -8.03
CA ALA A 20 2.45 -7.63 -9.02
C ALA A 20 1.99 -9.07 -8.68
N LYS A 21 2.89 -9.90 -8.20
CA LYS A 21 2.62 -11.32 -7.89
C LYS A 21 1.56 -11.51 -6.79
N VAL A 22 1.42 -10.59 -5.83
CA VAL A 22 0.41 -10.73 -4.76
C VAL A 22 -1.02 -10.59 -5.27
N PHE A 23 -1.18 -10.00 -6.46
CA PHE A 23 -2.47 -9.82 -7.12
C PHE A 23 -2.90 -11.03 -7.96
N GLU A 24 -1.98 -11.97 -8.25
CA GLU A 24 -2.32 -13.23 -8.90
C GLU A 24 -3.42 -13.94 -8.11
N ASP A 25 -4.38 -14.56 -8.82
CA ASP A 25 -5.56 -15.22 -8.22
C ASP A 25 -6.50 -14.32 -7.42
N CYS A 26 -6.38 -13.00 -7.55
CA CYS A 26 -7.30 -12.02 -6.99
C CYS A 26 -8.10 -11.31 -8.09
N THR A 27 -9.39 -11.14 -7.85
CA THR A 27 -10.26 -10.37 -8.75
C THR A 27 -10.40 -8.92 -8.28
N TYR A 28 -10.56 -8.75 -6.98
CA TYR A 28 -10.78 -7.44 -6.36
C TYR A 28 -9.63 -7.06 -5.43
N PRO A 29 -9.32 -5.76 -5.31
CA PRO A 29 -8.16 -5.31 -4.56
C PRO A 29 -8.21 -5.64 -3.05
N TRP A 30 -9.38 -5.70 -2.44
CA TRP A 30 -9.49 -6.05 -1.02
C TRP A 30 -9.08 -7.49 -0.69
N GLU A 31 -9.08 -8.39 -1.67
CA GLU A 31 -8.65 -9.79 -1.51
C GLU A 31 -7.14 -9.89 -1.24
N VAL A 32 -6.38 -8.86 -1.64
CA VAL A 32 -4.93 -8.78 -1.44
C VAL A 32 -4.55 -8.44 0.00
N LEU A 33 -5.40 -7.71 0.73
CA LEU A 33 -5.06 -7.14 2.04
C LEU A 33 -4.56 -8.17 3.07
N ALA A 34 -5.14 -9.37 3.08
CA ALA A 34 -4.74 -10.43 3.99
C ALA A 34 -3.38 -11.04 3.64
N LYS A 35 -2.96 -10.93 2.38
CA LYS A 35 -1.74 -11.55 1.84
C LYS A 35 -0.50 -10.65 1.99
N ILE A 36 -0.66 -9.34 2.19
CA ILE A 36 0.43 -8.34 2.12
C ILE A 36 1.60 -8.70 3.04
N GLY A 37 1.33 -9.07 4.29
CA GLY A 37 2.38 -9.31 5.28
C GLY A 37 3.32 -10.44 4.90
N ASP A 38 2.76 -11.60 4.59
CA ASP A 38 3.53 -12.80 4.23
C ASP A 38 4.24 -12.61 2.88
N PHE A 39 3.58 -11.96 1.93
CA PHE A 39 4.15 -11.63 0.64
C PHE A 39 5.38 -10.70 0.75
N ILE A 40 5.35 -9.70 1.62
CA ILE A 40 6.51 -8.83 1.86
C ILE A 40 7.72 -9.63 2.34
N VAL A 41 7.51 -10.60 3.22
CA VAL A 41 8.60 -11.45 3.73
C VAL A 41 9.16 -12.34 2.62
N GLU A 42 8.29 -12.96 1.81
CA GLU A 42 8.70 -13.78 0.66
C GLU A 42 9.49 -12.94 -0.35
N LEU A 43 8.90 -11.83 -0.80
CA LEU A 43 9.52 -10.93 -1.77
C LEU A 43 10.83 -10.35 -1.24
N GLY A 44 10.83 -9.85 -0.01
CA GLY A 44 12.00 -9.21 0.59
C GLY A 44 13.22 -10.14 0.68
N ASN A 45 12.99 -11.41 1.00
CA ASN A 45 14.09 -12.40 1.03
C ASN A 45 14.62 -12.77 -0.38
N ALA A 46 13.89 -12.44 -1.43
CA ALA A 46 14.29 -12.66 -2.82
C ALA A 46 14.91 -11.40 -3.47
N LEU A 47 14.88 -10.24 -2.80
CA LEU A 47 15.43 -9.00 -3.32
C LEU A 47 16.97 -9.07 -3.42
N PRO A 48 17.57 -8.47 -4.47
CA PRO A 48 19.01 -8.46 -4.63
C PRO A 48 19.69 -7.63 -3.52
N GLU A 49 20.67 -8.23 -2.84
CA GLU A 49 21.38 -7.61 -1.71
C GLU A 49 22.25 -6.41 -2.12
N ASP A 50 22.65 -6.33 -3.37
CA ASP A 50 23.41 -5.21 -3.92
C ASP A 50 22.51 -3.97 -4.15
N GLU A 51 21.20 -4.15 -4.34
CA GLU A 51 20.24 -3.07 -4.49
C GLU A 51 19.53 -2.72 -3.18
N TYR A 52 19.23 -3.72 -2.34
CA TYR A 52 18.47 -3.54 -1.11
C TYR A 52 19.29 -3.82 0.14
N GLU A 53 19.15 -2.96 1.11
CA GLU A 53 19.71 -3.11 2.45
C GLU A 53 18.66 -3.62 3.43
N LYS A 54 18.99 -4.66 4.20
CA LYS A 54 18.15 -5.12 5.30
C LYS A 54 18.42 -4.29 6.55
N ARG A 55 17.53 -3.36 6.90
CA ARG A 55 17.68 -2.42 8.03
C ARG A 55 17.04 -2.88 9.34
N GLY A 56 16.51 -4.10 9.38
CA GLY A 56 15.86 -4.65 10.57
C GLY A 56 15.16 -5.96 10.26
N GLU A 57 14.39 -6.45 11.22
CA GLU A 57 13.62 -7.66 11.03
C GLU A 57 12.52 -7.43 9.97
N ASN A 58 12.67 -8.12 8.83
CA ASN A 58 11.77 -8.00 7.68
C ASN A 58 11.60 -6.56 7.16
N ILE A 59 12.67 -5.76 7.17
CA ILE A 59 12.69 -4.40 6.60
C ILE A 59 13.76 -4.33 5.52
N TRP A 60 13.34 -4.11 4.27
CA TRP A 60 14.24 -3.95 3.11
C TRP A 60 14.08 -2.54 2.54
N VAL A 61 15.20 -1.86 2.39
CA VAL A 61 15.22 -0.47 1.90
C VAL A 61 16.16 -0.41 0.72
N HIS A 62 15.67 0.05 -0.43
CA HIS A 62 16.52 0.25 -1.59
C HIS A 62 17.62 1.28 -1.28
N ARG A 63 18.83 1.05 -1.77
CA ARG A 63 20.01 1.87 -1.43
C ARG A 63 19.91 3.33 -1.88
N THR A 64 19.08 3.62 -2.89
CA THR A 64 18.82 4.99 -3.35
C THR A 64 17.63 5.65 -2.66
N ALA A 65 16.87 4.91 -1.83
CA ALA A 65 15.75 5.49 -1.10
C ALA A 65 16.23 6.46 -0.02
N ASN A 66 15.54 7.58 0.11
CA ASN A 66 15.85 8.61 1.09
C ASN A 66 14.93 8.46 2.31
N VAL A 67 15.44 7.85 3.37
CA VAL A 67 14.72 7.70 4.64
C VAL A 67 15.27 8.70 5.66
N PHE A 68 14.43 9.66 6.05
CA PHE A 68 14.83 10.71 7.00
C PHE A 68 15.00 10.16 8.42
N PRO A 69 15.95 10.68 9.21
CA PRO A 69 16.32 10.11 10.51
C PRO A 69 15.20 10.02 11.54
N SER A 70 14.18 10.88 11.43
CA SER A 70 13.04 10.91 12.36
C SER A 70 11.87 10.01 11.91
N ALA A 71 11.98 9.33 10.78
CA ALA A 71 10.99 8.35 10.36
C ALA A 71 11.14 7.05 11.17
N TYR A 72 10.00 6.43 11.49
CA TYR A 72 9.97 5.12 12.12
C TYR A 72 9.39 4.09 11.16
N ILE A 73 10.11 2.99 10.97
CA ILE A 73 9.68 1.88 10.11
C ILE A 73 9.68 0.60 10.93
N ALA A 74 8.51 -0.03 11.06
CA ALA A 74 8.37 -1.39 11.55
C ALA A 74 8.20 -2.36 10.37
N GLY A 75 8.71 -3.59 10.52
CA GLY A 75 8.52 -4.66 9.55
C GLY A 75 7.16 -5.38 9.68
N PRO A 76 6.80 -6.20 8.69
CA PRO A 76 7.48 -6.31 7.41
C PRO A 76 7.25 -5.09 6.51
N ALA A 77 8.31 -4.62 5.84
CA ALA A 77 8.24 -3.46 4.97
C ALA A 77 9.27 -3.51 3.84
N ILE A 78 8.88 -3.02 2.66
CA ILE A 78 9.79 -2.78 1.54
C ILE A 78 9.69 -1.32 1.14
N ILE A 79 10.83 -0.61 1.09
CA ILE A 79 10.95 0.75 0.60
C ILE A 79 11.68 0.70 -0.73
N GLY A 80 10.99 1.06 -1.81
CA GLY A 80 11.45 0.94 -3.18
C GLY A 80 12.49 1.98 -3.59
N LYS A 81 13.01 1.81 -4.79
CA LYS A 81 14.00 2.67 -5.43
C LYS A 81 13.54 4.11 -5.45
N ASP A 82 14.44 5.04 -5.11
CA ASP A 82 14.22 6.49 -5.13
C ASP A 82 12.99 6.96 -4.33
N ALA A 83 12.43 6.11 -3.47
CA ALA A 83 11.33 6.49 -2.60
C ALA A 83 11.81 7.44 -1.49
N GLU A 84 10.91 8.34 -1.06
CA GLU A 84 11.15 9.21 0.08
C GLU A 84 10.26 8.85 1.27
N VAL A 85 10.88 8.61 2.42
CA VAL A 85 10.18 8.49 3.72
C VAL A 85 10.61 9.66 4.59
N ARG A 86 9.74 10.67 4.65
CA ARG A 86 10.06 12.00 5.21
C ARG A 86 9.98 12.04 6.73
N HIS A 87 10.26 13.21 7.29
CA HIS A 87 10.28 13.44 8.73
C HIS A 87 9.00 12.99 9.43
N CYS A 88 9.16 12.30 10.57
CA CYS A 88 8.05 11.84 11.42
C CYS A 88 7.05 10.89 10.71
N ALA A 89 7.39 10.34 9.55
CA ALA A 89 6.58 9.29 8.95
C ALA A 89 6.58 8.05 9.87
N PHE A 90 5.41 7.40 10.00
CA PHE A 90 5.23 6.23 10.83
C PHE A 90 4.73 5.04 9.99
N ILE A 91 5.64 4.15 9.61
CA ILE A 91 5.30 2.91 8.89
C ILE A 91 5.14 1.80 9.94
N ARG A 92 3.90 1.36 10.16
CA ARG A 92 3.55 0.36 11.19
C ARG A 92 3.74 -1.08 10.77
N GLY A 93 4.26 -1.30 9.58
CA GLY A 93 4.45 -2.63 9.00
C GLY A 93 3.36 -3.07 8.03
N LYS A 94 3.63 -4.18 7.35
CA LYS A 94 2.87 -4.68 6.20
C LYS A 94 2.75 -3.60 5.12
N ALA A 95 3.87 -2.95 4.78
CA ALA A 95 3.89 -1.83 3.84
C ALA A 95 4.88 -2.05 2.69
N ILE A 96 4.39 -1.85 1.47
CA ILE A 96 5.23 -1.72 0.28
C ILE A 96 5.12 -0.27 -0.19
N VAL A 97 6.26 0.40 -0.27
CA VAL A 97 6.38 1.75 -0.83
C VAL A 97 7.09 1.63 -2.17
N GLY A 98 6.38 1.90 -3.25
CA GLY A 98 6.86 1.73 -4.63
C GLY A 98 7.98 2.68 -5.02
N GLU A 99 8.55 2.46 -6.20
CA GLU A 99 9.63 3.30 -6.76
C GLU A 99 9.18 4.75 -6.88
N GLY A 100 10.01 5.69 -6.41
CA GLY A 100 9.74 7.12 -6.47
C GLY A 100 8.51 7.59 -5.68
N ALA A 101 7.95 6.73 -4.82
CA ALA A 101 6.81 7.12 -3.99
C ALA A 101 7.25 8.01 -2.82
N VAL A 102 6.33 8.85 -2.33
CA VAL A 102 6.58 9.78 -1.24
C VAL A 102 5.65 9.47 -0.07
N VAL A 103 6.24 9.08 1.06
CA VAL A 103 5.58 9.00 2.36
C VAL A 103 6.00 10.24 3.16
N GLY A 104 5.12 11.20 3.23
CA GLY A 104 5.46 12.54 3.71
C GLY A 104 5.44 12.71 5.21
N ASN A 105 5.57 13.97 5.61
CA ASN A 105 5.63 14.36 7.01
C ASN A 105 4.42 13.86 7.80
N SER A 106 4.70 13.17 8.91
CA SER A 106 3.68 12.67 9.84
C SER A 106 2.59 11.80 9.18
N THR A 107 2.94 11.14 8.10
CA THR A 107 2.05 10.18 7.42
C THR A 107 2.19 8.80 8.06
N GLU A 108 1.07 8.18 8.40
CA GLU A 108 1.03 6.83 8.95
C GLU A 108 0.59 5.82 7.89
N LEU A 109 1.35 4.73 7.75
CA LEU A 109 1.03 3.59 6.88
C LEU A 109 0.83 2.31 7.69
N LYS A 110 -0.20 1.53 7.35
CA LYS A 110 -0.45 0.23 7.97
C LYS A 110 -1.20 -0.69 7.00
N ASN A 111 -0.60 -1.83 6.64
CA ASN A 111 -1.18 -2.83 5.75
C ASN A 111 -1.56 -2.23 4.38
N VAL A 112 -0.55 -1.80 3.62
CA VAL A 112 -0.73 -1.02 2.39
C VAL A 112 0.23 -1.46 1.28
N ILE A 113 -0.20 -1.28 0.04
CA ILE A 113 0.66 -1.26 -1.14
C ILE A 113 0.53 0.11 -1.79
N LEU A 114 1.62 0.86 -1.83
CA LEU A 114 1.75 2.07 -2.63
C LEU A 114 2.50 1.69 -3.91
N PHE A 115 1.88 1.89 -5.06
CA PHE A 115 2.52 1.67 -6.36
C PHE A 115 3.59 2.75 -6.63
N ASN A 116 4.28 2.63 -7.74
CA ASN A 116 5.31 3.60 -8.13
C ASN A 116 4.75 5.02 -8.21
N LYS A 117 5.53 5.99 -7.74
CA LYS A 117 5.22 7.42 -7.78
C LYS A 117 3.95 7.85 -7.03
N VAL A 118 3.44 7.02 -6.14
CA VAL A 118 2.34 7.41 -5.24
C VAL A 118 2.82 8.50 -4.29
N GLN A 119 1.94 9.45 -4.00
CA GLN A 119 2.23 10.52 -3.06
C GLN A 119 1.20 10.58 -1.93
N VAL A 120 1.67 10.40 -0.71
CA VAL A 120 0.93 10.61 0.54
C VAL A 120 1.73 11.57 1.42
N PRO A 121 1.80 12.88 1.00
CA PRO A 121 2.90 13.75 1.38
C PRO A 121 2.76 14.44 2.73
N HIS A 122 1.55 14.56 3.30
CA HIS A 122 1.33 15.42 4.46
C HIS A 122 0.20 14.92 5.36
N TYR A 123 0.54 14.51 6.60
CA TYR A 123 -0.43 14.18 7.65
C TYR A 123 -1.53 13.22 7.19
N ASN A 124 -1.17 12.23 6.39
CA ASN A 124 -2.11 11.24 5.91
C ASN A 124 -2.15 10.03 6.85
N TYR A 125 -3.32 9.38 6.95
CA TYR A 125 -3.42 8.02 7.45
C TYR A 125 -3.85 7.11 6.30
N VAL A 126 -3.02 6.11 6.00
CA VAL A 126 -3.32 5.12 4.95
C VAL A 126 -3.25 3.73 5.57
N GLY A 127 -4.42 3.17 5.79
CA GLY A 127 -4.55 1.86 6.42
C GLY A 127 -5.42 0.91 5.61
N ASP A 128 -5.01 -0.36 5.50
CA ASP A 128 -5.74 -1.41 4.79
C ASP A 128 -6.16 -0.97 3.36
N SER A 129 -5.19 -0.47 2.60
CA SER A 129 -5.40 0.27 1.35
C SER A 129 -4.41 -0.14 0.26
N ILE A 130 -4.80 0.10 -1.00
CA ILE A 130 -3.92 -0.03 -2.16
C ILE A 130 -4.07 1.25 -2.98
N LEU A 131 -2.95 1.92 -3.26
CA LEU A 131 -2.90 3.13 -4.05
C LEU A 131 -2.13 2.84 -5.33
N GLY A 132 -2.78 3.03 -6.48
CA GLY A 132 -2.25 2.77 -7.81
C GLY A 132 -1.19 3.78 -8.26
N PHE A 133 -0.64 3.56 -9.42
CA PHE A 133 0.44 4.36 -10.00
C PHE A 133 0.11 5.84 -10.04
N LYS A 134 0.99 6.68 -9.49
CA LYS A 134 0.82 8.14 -9.39
C LYS A 134 -0.42 8.61 -8.63
N ALA A 135 -1.08 7.75 -7.86
CA ALA A 135 -2.18 8.21 -7.01
C ALA A 135 -1.66 9.21 -5.97
N HIS A 136 -2.47 10.24 -5.69
CA HIS A 136 -2.11 11.32 -4.78
C HIS A 136 -3.20 11.54 -3.74
N MET A 137 -2.82 11.59 -2.48
CA MET A 137 -3.72 11.99 -1.40
C MET A 137 -3.35 13.41 -0.92
N GLY A 138 -4.30 14.32 -0.96
CA GLY A 138 -4.12 15.67 -0.43
C GLY A 138 -3.81 15.69 1.07
N ALA A 139 -3.29 16.83 1.55
CA ALA A 139 -2.92 17.00 2.95
C ALA A 139 -4.10 16.72 3.90
N GLY A 140 -3.83 15.96 4.96
CA GLY A 140 -4.83 15.59 5.96
C GLY A 140 -5.87 14.56 5.53
N SER A 141 -5.75 13.97 4.33
CA SER A 141 -6.64 12.91 3.88
C SER A 141 -6.41 11.62 4.69
N ILE A 142 -7.50 10.99 5.09
CA ILE A 142 -7.49 9.81 5.96
C ILE A 142 -8.33 8.70 5.34
N THR A 143 -7.77 7.49 5.23
CA THR A 143 -8.52 6.29 4.86
C THR A 143 -9.13 5.69 6.12
N SER A 144 -10.38 6.05 6.44
CA SER A 144 -11.10 5.41 7.55
C SER A 144 -11.35 3.94 7.22
N ASN A 145 -10.82 3.02 8.02
CA ASN A 145 -10.78 1.60 7.68
C ASN A 145 -11.68 0.69 8.54
N VAL A 146 -12.35 1.23 9.56
CA VAL A 146 -13.22 0.47 10.45
C VAL A 146 -14.58 1.12 10.52
N LYS A 147 -15.65 0.33 10.31
CA LYS A 147 -17.03 0.79 10.53
C LYS A 147 -17.32 0.92 12.03
N SER A 148 -18.10 1.93 12.41
CA SER A 148 -18.51 2.15 13.80
C SER A 148 -19.28 0.97 14.40
N ASP A 149 -20.07 0.26 13.59
CA ASP A 149 -20.83 -0.92 14.00
C ASP A 149 -20.01 -2.22 14.04
N LYS A 150 -18.73 -2.15 13.65
CA LYS A 150 -17.76 -3.27 13.58
C LYS A 150 -18.21 -4.48 12.76
N LYS A 151 -19.23 -4.32 11.91
CA LYS A 151 -19.69 -5.37 10.99
C LYS A 151 -18.74 -5.55 9.82
N LEU A 152 -18.89 -6.65 9.10
CA LEU A 152 -18.20 -6.90 7.85
C LEU A 152 -18.52 -5.80 6.83
N ILE A 153 -17.54 -5.50 5.99
CA ILE A 153 -17.68 -4.45 5.00
C ILE A 153 -18.32 -5.02 3.74
N THR A 154 -19.34 -4.33 3.25
CA THR A 154 -19.98 -4.59 1.96
C THR A 154 -19.65 -3.44 1.03
N ILE A 155 -19.10 -3.72 -0.15
CA ILE A 155 -18.83 -2.74 -1.20
C ILE A 155 -20.08 -2.55 -2.02
N LYS A 156 -20.48 -1.29 -2.20
CA LYS A 156 -21.60 -0.94 -3.09
C LYS A 156 -21.09 -0.82 -4.51
N GLY A 157 -21.37 -1.79 -5.32
CA GLY A 157 -21.03 -1.76 -6.74
C GLY A 157 -22.20 -1.33 -7.63
N PRO A 158 -21.93 -0.95 -8.88
CA PRO A 158 -22.97 -0.55 -9.84
C PRO A 158 -23.98 -1.67 -10.14
N ASP A 159 -23.59 -2.91 -10.01
CA ASP A 159 -24.44 -4.09 -10.27
C ASP A 159 -24.81 -4.86 -9.01
N GLY A 160 -24.78 -4.19 -7.88
CA GLY A 160 -25.15 -4.76 -6.60
C GLY A 160 -24.01 -4.78 -5.58
N ASN A 161 -24.35 -5.14 -4.39
CA ASN A 161 -23.45 -5.19 -3.27
C ASN A 161 -22.54 -6.43 -3.34
N ILE A 162 -21.27 -6.25 -2.94
CA ILE A 162 -20.28 -7.32 -2.82
C ILE A 162 -19.90 -7.46 -1.35
N ASP A 163 -20.16 -8.60 -0.75
CA ASP A 163 -19.74 -8.90 0.61
C ASP A 163 -18.25 -9.28 0.60
N THR A 164 -17.45 -8.52 1.33
CA THR A 164 -15.98 -8.70 1.30
C THR A 164 -15.46 -9.74 2.28
N GLY A 165 -16.24 -10.10 3.29
CA GLY A 165 -15.82 -10.99 4.37
C GLY A 165 -14.81 -10.37 5.36
N ILE A 166 -14.46 -9.09 5.19
CA ILE A 166 -13.44 -8.39 5.99
C ILE A 166 -14.02 -7.26 6.83
N LYS A 167 -13.35 -6.95 7.95
CA LYS A 167 -13.77 -5.90 8.90
C LYS A 167 -13.07 -4.56 8.69
N LYS A 168 -11.93 -4.56 7.96
CA LYS A 168 -11.09 -3.39 7.77
C LYS A 168 -10.75 -3.21 6.31
N ILE A 169 -11.23 -2.14 5.72
CA ILE A 169 -10.92 -1.70 4.36
C ILE A 169 -10.78 -0.18 4.39
N GLY A 170 -9.66 0.32 3.89
CA GLY A 170 -9.43 1.75 3.72
C GLY A 170 -9.89 2.23 2.34
N ALA A 171 -8.95 2.53 1.46
CA ALA A 171 -9.23 3.00 0.11
C ALA A 171 -8.47 2.18 -0.95
N PHE A 172 -9.08 2.08 -2.12
CA PHE A 172 -8.47 1.53 -3.33
C PHE A 172 -8.53 2.62 -4.39
N LEU A 173 -7.42 3.37 -4.51
CA LEU A 173 -7.28 4.41 -5.52
C LEU A 173 -6.68 3.78 -6.76
N GLY A 174 -7.34 3.96 -7.91
CA GLY A 174 -6.81 3.52 -9.20
C GLY A 174 -5.59 4.33 -9.62
N ASP A 175 -5.04 4.01 -10.78
CA ASP A 175 -3.90 4.73 -11.34
C ASP A 175 -4.28 6.18 -11.69
N ASN A 176 -3.36 7.11 -11.44
CA ASN A 176 -3.48 8.54 -11.77
C ASN A 176 -4.64 9.28 -11.06
N VAL A 177 -5.10 8.81 -9.92
CA VAL A 177 -6.15 9.44 -9.10
C VAL A 177 -5.56 10.47 -8.15
#